data_fb5870ae31c23e117571c96512816b50
#
_entry.id   fb5870ae31c23e117571c96512816b50
#
_cell.length_a   1.000
_cell.length_b   1.000
_cell.length_c   1.000
_cell.angle_alpha   90.00
_cell.angle_beta   90.00
_cell.angle_gamma   90.00
#
_symmetry.space_group_name_H-M   'P 1'
#
loop_
_entity.id
_entity.type
_entity.pdbx_description
1 polymer ?
#
loop_
_entity_poly.entity_id
_entity_poly.type
_entity_poly.pdbx_seq_one_letter_code
_entity_poly.pdbx_strand_id
1 'polypeptide(L)'
;VRSRRQRQMCIRDRYGLVDIAKNKPVEEQSLFRIFSMTKPITAVAVMTLHDQGMLKLDDEVSKYIPEFSNTQVYKNFDGKHTSEPQKKQLTIRHLLTHTSGIPYGWEWSYVDSIYNFKQHMRKDWTIEEMTKDIATIPLKFQPGTQYNYGLGIDVAGYIVEVVSGMKLDAYFKSAIFDPLGMDDTRFYVPKEKQDRLAELYTRDENDKLIVLEDNAIKQGIGADGPPKLLLGGAGLVSSLSDYEKFCRMLLKKGEFYGKRVLSERAAEIVMTNQNPDGYKGYPGMGHGLSGTVNLESGEYSWGGAAKTSFWINPTHDLIVICYTQLFSKPTEYAQEFKAAVDRAIIVIDSD
;
A
#
# COMPACT_ATOMS: atom_id res chain seq x y z
N VAL A 1 -11.74 -0.59 -44.79
CA VAL A 1 -11.73 -0.23 -43.37
C VAL A 1 -10.77 -1.21 -42.67
N ARG A 2 -9.54 -0.83 -42.44
CA ARG A 2 -8.62 -1.63 -41.63
C ARG A 2 -9.00 -1.43 -40.16
N SER A 3 -9.54 -2.46 -39.50
CA SER A 3 -9.71 -2.47 -38.06
C SER A 3 -8.32 -2.26 -37.44
N ARG A 4 -8.09 -1.13 -36.75
CA ARG A 4 -6.96 -0.96 -35.84
C ARG A 4 -7.15 -2.00 -34.74
N ARG A 5 -6.50 -3.18 -34.85
CA ARG A 5 -6.24 -4.00 -33.69
C ARG A 5 -5.39 -3.11 -32.78
N GLN A 6 -5.96 -2.62 -31.69
CA GLN A 6 -5.19 -2.05 -30.59
C GLN A 6 -4.18 -3.10 -30.19
N ARG A 7 -2.93 -2.92 -30.64
CA ARG A 7 -1.81 -3.72 -30.14
C ARG A 7 -1.56 -3.22 -28.75
N GLN A 8 -1.94 -3.98 -27.75
CA GLN A 8 -1.43 -3.78 -26.40
C GLN A 8 0.09 -3.86 -26.48
N MET A 9 0.76 -2.72 -26.37
CA MET A 9 2.21 -2.67 -26.34
C MET A 9 2.63 -2.94 -24.91
N CYS A 10 3.22 -4.10 -24.65
CA CYS A 10 3.78 -4.45 -23.35
C CYS A 10 5.30 -4.28 -23.46
N ILE A 11 5.83 -3.21 -22.88
CA ILE A 11 7.27 -3.00 -22.75
C ILE A 11 7.66 -3.48 -21.35
N ARG A 12 8.51 -4.50 -21.30
CA ARG A 12 9.16 -4.98 -20.07
C ARG A 12 10.65 -4.91 -20.27
N ASP A 13 11.30 -4.05 -19.50
CA ASP A 13 12.75 -3.90 -19.54
C ASP A 13 13.37 -4.05 -18.17
N ARG A 14 14.63 -4.47 -18.14
CA ARG A 14 15.38 -4.80 -16.93
C ARG A 14 16.78 -4.24 -17.04
N TYR A 15 17.19 -3.51 -16.03
CA TYR A 15 18.51 -2.93 -15.99
C TYR A 15 19.15 -3.11 -14.60
N GLY A 16 20.44 -3.43 -14.57
CA GLY A 16 21.22 -3.53 -13.35
C GLY A 16 21.16 -4.88 -12.67
N LEU A 17 21.44 -4.88 -11.36
CA LEU A 17 21.69 -6.08 -10.57
C LEU A 17 20.72 -6.14 -9.38
N VAL A 18 20.21 -7.34 -9.07
CA VAL A 18 19.47 -7.62 -7.83
C VAL A 18 20.41 -7.82 -6.65
N ASP A 19 21.66 -8.21 -6.91
CA ASP A 19 22.72 -8.37 -5.91
C ASP A 19 24.05 -7.95 -6.53
N ILE A 20 24.56 -6.80 -6.07
CA ILE A 20 25.80 -6.21 -6.63
C ILE A 20 27.02 -7.05 -6.24
N ALA A 21 27.06 -7.54 -4.99
CA ALA A 21 28.18 -8.33 -4.49
C ALA A 21 28.35 -9.66 -5.25
N LYS A 22 27.22 -10.26 -5.67
CA LYS A 22 27.22 -11.50 -6.45
C LYS A 22 27.19 -11.27 -7.96
N ASN A 23 27.22 -10.01 -8.40
CA ASN A 23 27.05 -9.64 -9.82
C ASN A 23 25.80 -10.30 -10.47
N LYS A 24 24.70 -10.41 -9.70
CA LYS A 24 23.47 -11.10 -10.13
C LYS A 24 22.54 -10.14 -10.85
N PRO A 25 22.23 -10.36 -12.15
CA PRO A 25 21.36 -9.45 -12.91
C PRO A 25 19.90 -9.51 -12.43
N VAL A 26 19.15 -8.43 -12.75
CA VAL A 26 17.70 -8.44 -12.65
C VAL A 26 17.11 -9.40 -13.68
N GLU A 27 16.24 -10.29 -13.24
CA GLU A 27 15.52 -11.25 -14.09
C GLU A 27 14.00 -11.03 -14.01
N GLU A 28 13.23 -11.63 -14.92
CA GLU A 28 11.77 -11.47 -14.96
C GLU A 28 11.10 -11.97 -13.68
N GLN A 29 11.63 -13.04 -13.10
CA GLN A 29 11.15 -13.64 -11.86
C GLN A 29 11.77 -13.06 -10.60
N SER A 30 12.59 -12.00 -10.68
CA SER A 30 13.15 -11.35 -9.50
C SER A 30 12.05 -10.85 -8.57
N LEU A 31 12.28 -11.03 -7.27
CA LEU A 31 11.35 -10.65 -6.21
C LEU A 31 11.81 -9.37 -5.53
N PHE A 32 10.85 -8.53 -5.21
CA PHE A 32 11.10 -7.21 -4.62
C PHE A 32 10.24 -7.00 -3.39
N ARG A 33 10.79 -6.40 -2.35
CA ARG A 33 10.01 -5.89 -1.22
C ARG A 33 9.22 -4.69 -1.70
N ILE A 34 7.90 -4.82 -1.76
CA ILE A 34 7.04 -3.76 -2.31
C ILE A 34 6.59 -2.73 -1.28
N PHE A 35 6.86 -2.99 0.00
CA PHE A 35 6.52 -2.07 1.10
C PHE A 35 5.10 -1.52 0.97
N SER A 36 4.93 -0.21 0.94
CA SER A 36 3.62 0.45 0.94
C SER A 36 2.77 0.18 -0.29
N MET A 37 3.31 -0.43 -1.35
CA MET A 37 2.48 -0.98 -2.42
C MET A 37 1.62 -2.18 -1.97
N THR A 38 1.81 -2.69 -0.75
CA THR A 38 0.89 -3.61 -0.06
C THR A 38 -0.48 -2.98 0.20
N LYS A 39 -0.54 -1.68 0.46
CA LYS A 39 -1.76 -0.97 0.87
C LYS A 39 -2.93 -1.07 -0.12
N PRO A 40 -2.74 -0.88 -1.43
CA PRO A 40 -3.82 -1.09 -2.40
C PRO A 40 -4.35 -2.53 -2.39
N ILE A 41 -3.50 -3.53 -2.14
CA ILE A 41 -3.92 -4.94 -2.02
C ILE A 41 -4.82 -5.11 -0.79
N THR A 42 -4.45 -4.50 0.35
CA THR A 42 -5.29 -4.50 1.56
C THR A 42 -6.63 -3.80 1.33
N ALA A 43 -6.64 -2.67 0.61
CA ALA A 43 -7.88 -2.00 0.24
C ALA A 43 -8.77 -2.89 -0.64
N VAL A 44 -8.20 -3.59 -1.61
CA VAL A 44 -8.93 -4.57 -2.43
C VAL A 44 -9.47 -5.70 -1.56
N ALA A 45 -8.72 -6.23 -0.60
CA ALA A 45 -9.20 -7.26 0.33
C ALA A 45 -10.40 -6.78 1.17
N VAL A 46 -10.38 -5.54 1.67
CA VAL A 46 -11.54 -4.93 2.33
C VAL A 46 -12.71 -4.83 1.37
N MET A 47 -12.47 -4.43 0.12
CA MET A 47 -13.51 -4.27 -0.88
C MET A 47 -14.11 -5.59 -1.38
N THR A 48 -13.37 -6.71 -1.33
CA THR A 48 -13.98 -8.04 -1.59
C THR A 48 -14.98 -8.42 -0.50
N LEU A 49 -14.69 -8.11 0.77
CA LEU A 49 -15.65 -8.30 1.88
C LEU A 49 -16.84 -7.33 1.78
N HIS A 50 -16.61 -6.11 1.32
CA HIS A 50 -17.65 -5.13 1.05
C HIS A 50 -18.62 -5.63 -0.05
N ASP A 51 -18.11 -6.15 -1.15
CA ASP A 51 -18.90 -6.72 -2.25
C ASP A 51 -19.74 -7.94 -1.81
N GLN A 52 -19.23 -8.70 -0.84
CA GLN A 52 -19.95 -9.82 -0.21
C GLN A 52 -21.00 -9.34 0.82
N GLY A 53 -21.10 -8.05 1.09
CA GLY A 53 -22.01 -7.48 2.09
C GLY A 53 -21.63 -7.75 3.54
N MET A 54 -20.41 -8.24 3.81
CA MET A 54 -19.93 -8.58 5.15
C MET A 54 -19.54 -7.34 5.98
N LEU A 55 -19.16 -6.25 5.30
CA LEU A 55 -18.87 -4.96 5.90
C LEU A 55 -19.26 -3.81 4.97
N LYS A 56 -19.32 -2.59 5.52
CA LYS A 56 -19.46 -1.34 4.74
C LYS A 56 -18.29 -0.41 5.04
N LEU A 57 -17.89 0.41 4.06
CA LEU A 57 -16.79 1.37 4.26
C LEU A 57 -17.07 2.38 5.38
N ASP A 58 -18.34 2.72 5.60
CA ASP A 58 -18.75 3.67 6.61
C ASP A 58 -19.17 3.00 7.94
N ASP A 59 -18.98 1.69 8.07
CA ASP A 59 -19.10 1.01 9.36
C ASP A 59 -18.04 1.55 10.33
N GLU A 60 -18.43 1.70 11.59
CA GLU A 60 -17.53 2.06 12.68
C GLU A 60 -16.50 0.95 12.91
N VAL A 61 -15.24 1.32 13.08
CA VAL A 61 -14.15 0.36 13.38
C VAL A 61 -14.46 -0.41 14.67
N SER A 62 -15.07 0.24 15.66
CA SER A 62 -15.48 -0.36 16.93
C SER A 62 -16.47 -1.53 16.80
N LYS A 63 -17.21 -1.62 15.69
CA LYS A 63 -18.08 -2.76 15.39
C LYS A 63 -17.30 -4.07 15.24
N TYR A 64 -16.07 -3.99 14.74
CA TYR A 64 -15.19 -5.13 14.47
C TYR A 64 -14.07 -5.26 15.50
N ILE A 65 -13.62 -4.13 16.05
CA ILE A 65 -12.55 -4.03 17.03
C ILE A 65 -13.06 -3.17 18.19
N PRO A 66 -13.72 -3.80 19.20
CA PRO A 66 -14.38 -3.08 20.31
C PRO A 66 -13.47 -2.12 21.07
N GLU A 67 -12.16 -2.36 21.07
CA GLU A 67 -11.17 -1.51 21.74
C GLU A 67 -11.19 -0.07 21.22
N PHE A 68 -11.62 0.16 19.96
CA PHE A 68 -11.75 1.52 19.40
C PHE A 68 -12.99 2.29 19.88
N SER A 69 -13.93 1.67 20.61
CA SER A 69 -15.16 2.34 21.07
C SER A 69 -14.90 3.55 21.97
N ASN A 70 -13.80 3.52 22.73
CA ASN A 70 -13.43 4.58 23.69
C ASN A 70 -12.17 5.34 23.30
N THR A 71 -11.63 5.14 22.09
CA THR A 71 -10.44 5.84 21.63
C THR A 71 -10.69 7.35 21.56
N GLN A 72 -9.86 8.11 22.27
CA GLN A 72 -9.97 9.56 22.38
C GLN A 72 -9.22 10.26 21.25
N VAL A 73 -9.45 11.54 21.11
CA VAL A 73 -8.71 12.43 20.18
C VAL A 73 -7.82 13.36 20.99
N TYR A 74 -6.55 13.44 20.60
CA TYR A 74 -5.59 14.33 21.23
C TYR A 74 -6.00 15.78 21.15
N LYS A 75 -5.78 16.50 22.23
CA LYS A 75 -5.98 17.94 22.34
C LYS A 75 -4.86 18.56 23.15
N ASN A 76 -4.28 19.63 22.61
CA ASN A 76 -3.42 20.51 23.40
C ASN A 76 -4.27 21.65 23.95
N PHE A 77 -4.33 21.77 25.26
CA PHE A 77 -5.01 22.85 25.92
C PHE A 77 -4.06 23.53 26.90
N ASP A 78 -3.71 24.78 26.62
CA ASP A 78 -2.81 25.62 27.44
C ASP A 78 -1.48 24.90 27.77
N GLY A 79 -0.85 24.30 26.74
CA GLY A 79 0.41 23.56 26.89
C GLY A 79 0.28 22.19 27.56
N LYS A 80 -0.90 21.78 27.98
CA LYS A 80 -1.14 20.46 28.58
C LYS A 80 -1.66 19.48 27.55
N HIS A 81 -1.08 18.28 27.57
CA HIS A 81 -1.52 17.16 26.75
C HIS A 81 -2.78 16.57 27.35
N THR A 82 -3.92 16.73 26.67
CA THR A 82 -5.23 16.25 27.06
C THR A 82 -5.86 15.49 25.89
N SER A 83 -7.05 14.94 26.12
CA SER A 83 -7.84 14.31 25.05
C SER A 83 -9.32 14.71 25.17
N GLU A 84 -10.03 14.57 24.06
CA GLU A 84 -11.48 14.77 23.98
C GLU A 84 -12.14 13.57 23.25
N PRO A 85 -13.43 13.33 23.44
CA PRO A 85 -14.15 12.29 22.70
C PRO A 85 -14.13 12.52 21.17
N GLN A 86 -14.29 11.45 20.41
CA GLN A 86 -14.52 11.54 18.97
C GLN A 86 -15.87 12.27 18.72
N LYS A 87 -15.88 13.26 17.83
CA LYS A 87 -17.10 13.95 17.34
C LYS A 87 -17.82 13.15 16.27
N LYS A 88 -17.06 12.37 15.49
CA LYS A 88 -17.53 11.36 14.55
C LYS A 88 -16.75 10.08 14.80
N GLN A 89 -17.44 8.95 14.74
CA GLN A 89 -16.79 7.66 14.94
C GLN A 89 -15.76 7.38 13.84
N LEU A 90 -14.68 6.71 14.23
CA LEU A 90 -13.69 6.21 13.31
C LEU A 90 -14.29 5.11 12.44
N THR A 91 -14.22 5.25 11.10
CA THR A 91 -14.76 4.29 10.15
C THR A 91 -13.67 3.58 9.34
N ILE A 92 -14.02 2.47 8.68
CA ILE A 92 -13.12 1.76 7.76
C ILE A 92 -12.64 2.69 6.63
N ARG A 93 -13.52 3.55 6.11
CA ARG A 93 -13.14 4.57 5.11
C ARG A 93 -12.02 5.46 5.60
N HIS A 94 -12.10 5.94 6.84
CA HIS A 94 -11.05 6.79 7.44
C HIS A 94 -9.70 6.06 7.53
N LEU A 95 -9.69 4.76 7.80
CA LEU A 95 -8.48 3.94 7.78
C LEU A 95 -7.86 3.90 6.38
N LEU A 96 -8.68 3.58 5.37
CA LEU A 96 -8.24 3.37 3.99
C LEU A 96 -7.86 4.67 3.24
N THR A 97 -8.29 5.83 3.75
CA THR A 97 -8.00 7.15 3.14
C THR A 97 -6.97 7.96 3.93
N HIS A 98 -6.33 7.36 4.95
CA HIS A 98 -5.38 8.04 5.84
C HIS A 98 -5.96 9.29 6.53
N THR A 99 -7.26 9.27 6.83
CA THR A 99 -7.95 10.34 7.57
C THR A 99 -8.38 9.91 8.97
N SER A 100 -7.84 8.80 9.46
CA SER A 100 -8.16 8.20 10.75
C SER A 100 -7.58 8.96 11.96
N GLY A 101 -6.47 9.67 11.76
CA GLY A 101 -5.67 10.24 12.87
C GLY A 101 -4.70 9.25 13.52
N ILE A 102 -4.55 8.04 12.98
CA ILE A 102 -3.57 7.02 13.41
C ILE A 102 -2.25 7.26 12.63
N PRO A 103 -1.15 7.72 13.27
CA PRO A 103 0.11 8.00 12.59
C PRO A 103 1.04 6.76 12.48
N TYR A 104 2.20 6.94 11.84
CA TYR A 104 3.34 6.02 11.95
C TYR A 104 4.29 6.34 13.12
N GLY A 105 4.24 7.56 13.67
CA GLY A 105 5.20 8.04 14.64
C GLY A 105 6.40 8.76 14.03
N TRP A 106 6.34 9.17 12.77
CA TRP A 106 7.47 9.77 12.05
C TRP A 106 7.53 11.31 12.12
N GLU A 107 6.45 11.93 12.59
CA GLU A 107 6.37 13.38 12.71
C GLU A 107 6.70 13.85 14.13
N TRP A 108 6.94 15.15 14.27
CA TRP A 108 7.24 15.79 15.56
C TRP A 108 5.94 16.20 16.26
N SER A 109 5.19 15.24 16.79
CA SER A 109 4.00 15.52 17.62
C SER A 109 4.04 14.66 18.89
N TYR A 110 3.24 15.08 19.88
CA TYR A 110 3.08 14.30 21.11
C TYR A 110 2.59 12.87 20.83
N VAL A 111 1.59 12.73 19.97
CA VAL A 111 1.05 11.40 19.61
C VAL A 111 2.11 10.57 18.88
N ASP A 112 2.84 11.16 17.92
CA ASP A 112 3.92 10.46 17.23
C ASP A 112 5.01 9.97 18.20
N SER A 113 5.31 10.73 19.25
CA SER A 113 6.31 10.30 20.25
C SER A 113 5.87 9.03 21.00
N ILE A 114 4.57 8.86 21.25
CA ILE A 114 4.03 7.63 21.87
C ILE A 114 4.23 6.44 20.92
N TYR A 115 3.93 6.61 19.61
CA TYR A 115 4.15 5.57 18.61
C TYR A 115 5.62 5.19 18.47
N ASN A 116 6.53 6.16 18.47
CA ASN A 116 7.98 5.92 18.45
C ASN A 116 8.46 5.15 19.67
N PHE A 117 7.97 5.50 20.85
CA PHE A 117 8.31 4.80 22.09
C PHE A 117 7.82 3.35 22.10
N LYS A 118 6.59 3.10 21.65
CA LYS A 118 5.98 1.78 21.65
C LYS A 118 6.46 0.86 20.53
N GLN A 119 7.04 1.39 19.47
CA GLN A 119 7.58 0.63 18.34
C GLN A 119 6.59 -0.42 17.78
N HIS A 120 5.44 0.03 17.29
CA HIS A 120 4.32 -0.84 16.91
C HIS A 120 4.64 -1.91 15.85
N MET A 121 5.65 -1.73 15.02
CA MET A 121 6.04 -2.72 14.00
C MET A 121 6.98 -3.80 14.55
N ARG A 122 6.75 -4.26 15.76
CA ARG A 122 7.54 -5.32 16.40
C ARG A 122 7.24 -6.69 15.81
N LYS A 123 8.28 -7.46 15.52
CA LYS A 123 8.17 -8.79 14.92
C LYS A 123 7.48 -9.84 15.79
N ASP A 124 7.58 -9.70 17.09
CA ASP A 124 7.04 -10.62 18.09
C ASP A 124 5.52 -10.44 18.29
N TRP A 125 4.93 -9.38 17.75
CA TRP A 125 3.50 -9.12 17.80
C TRP A 125 2.75 -9.75 16.63
N THR A 126 1.46 -10.01 16.86
CA THR A 126 0.48 -10.24 15.81
C THR A 126 -0.13 -8.91 15.36
N ILE A 127 -0.82 -8.90 14.22
CA ILE A 127 -1.58 -7.71 13.78
C ILE A 127 -2.71 -7.38 14.78
N GLU A 128 -3.28 -8.37 15.45
CA GLU A 128 -4.26 -8.20 16.53
C GLU A 128 -3.66 -7.44 17.72
N GLU A 129 -2.51 -7.92 18.27
CA GLU A 129 -1.83 -7.30 19.40
C GLU A 129 -1.43 -5.85 19.08
N MET A 130 -0.88 -5.62 17.89
CA MET A 130 -0.55 -4.27 17.40
C MET A 130 -1.78 -3.37 17.34
N THR A 131 -2.87 -3.86 16.76
CA THR A 131 -4.10 -3.07 16.58
C THR A 131 -4.76 -2.72 17.89
N LYS A 132 -4.81 -3.65 18.85
CA LYS A 132 -5.37 -3.41 20.19
C LYS A 132 -4.53 -2.40 20.97
N ASP A 133 -3.21 -2.45 20.85
CA ASP A 133 -2.36 -1.44 21.48
C ASP A 133 -2.55 -0.05 20.84
N ILE A 134 -2.67 0.04 19.51
CA ILE A 134 -2.99 1.28 18.79
C ILE A 134 -4.28 1.91 19.32
N ALA A 135 -5.32 1.12 19.59
CA ALA A 135 -6.60 1.60 20.10
C ALA A 135 -6.51 2.29 21.48
N THR A 136 -5.44 2.04 22.25
CA THR A 136 -5.18 2.69 23.55
C THR A 136 -4.61 4.10 23.42
N ILE A 137 -4.17 4.51 22.22
CA ILE A 137 -3.49 5.78 21.98
C ILE A 137 -4.49 6.78 21.38
N PRO A 138 -4.50 8.06 21.82
CA PRO A 138 -5.35 9.06 21.21
C PRO A 138 -5.06 9.25 19.71
N LEU A 139 -6.10 9.46 18.92
CA LEU A 139 -5.96 9.90 17.52
C LEU A 139 -5.34 11.30 17.46
N LYS A 140 -4.56 11.61 16.45
CA LYS A 140 -3.94 12.94 16.27
C LYS A 140 -4.95 14.07 16.08
N PHE A 141 -6.08 13.76 15.44
CA PHE A 141 -7.16 14.67 15.09
C PHE A 141 -8.49 13.93 14.95
N GLN A 142 -9.57 14.68 14.86
CA GLN A 142 -10.91 14.10 14.67
C GLN A 142 -10.99 13.34 13.34
N PRO A 143 -11.50 12.09 13.34
CA PRO A 143 -11.59 11.26 12.13
C PRO A 143 -12.26 12.00 10.96
N GLY A 144 -11.66 11.89 9.78
CA GLY A 144 -12.14 12.52 8.55
C GLY A 144 -11.79 14.00 8.37
N THR A 145 -11.09 14.65 9.31
CA THR A 145 -10.82 16.09 9.23
C THR A 145 -9.48 16.46 8.60
N GLN A 146 -8.51 15.57 8.64
CA GLN A 146 -7.16 15.80 8.12
C GLN A 146 -6.62 14.52 7.50
N TYR A 147 -5.64 14.65 6.61
CA TYR A 147 -4.83 13.55 6.12
C TYR A 147 -3.57 13.42 6.98
N ASN A 148 -3.27 12.19 7.39
CA ASN A 148 -1.99 11.82 8.00
C ASN A 148 -1.66 10.37 7.67
N TYR A 149 -0.60 10.18 6.91
CA TYR A 149 -0.11 8.85 6.54
C TYR A 149 0.27 8.03 7.78
N GLY A 150 -0.27 6.81 7.92
CA GLY A 150 -0.05 6.04 9.13
C GLY A 150 -0.51 4.58 9.06
N LEU A 151 -0.58 3.94 10.23
CA LEU A 151 -0.90 2.51 10.43
C LEU A 151 -2.39 2.16 10.23
N GLY A 152 -3.23 3.10 9.79
CA GLY A 152 -4.66 2.83 9.57
C GLY A 152 -4.92 1.65 8.63
N ILE A 153 -4.08 1.44 7.60
CA ILE A 153 -4.23 0.32 6.67
C ILE A 153 -3.89 -1.02 7.33
N ASP A 154 -2.97 -1.03 8.30
CA ASP A 154 -2.67 -2.23 9.08
C ASP A 154 -3.87 -2.60 9.97
N VAL A 155 -4.52 -1.61 10.59
CA VAL A 155 -5.79 -1.80 11.32
C VAL A 155 -6.88 -2.35 10.38
N ALA A 156 -6.98 -1.85 9.15
CA ALA A 156 -7.90 -2.39 8.14
C ALA A 156 -7.57 -3.84 7.77
N GLY A 157 -6.27 -4.20 7.73
CA GLY A 157 -5.82 -5.59 7.57
C GLY A 157 -6.30 -6.50 8.69
N TYR A 158 -6.29 -6.04 9.94
CA TYR A 158 -6.87 -6.80 11.04
C TYR A 158 -8.40 -6.92 10.94
N ILE A 159 -9.10 -5.91 10.46
CA ILE A 159 -10.55 -6.03 10.17
C ILE A 159 -10.81 -7.13 9.14
N VAL A 160 -9.94 -7.30 8.13
CA VAL A 160 -10.04 -8.42 7.19
C VAL A 160 -9.94 -9.75 7.92
N GLU A 161 -9.01 -9.94 8.87
CA GLU A 161 -8.93 -11.17 9.68
C GLU A 161 -10.20 -11.40 10.50
N VAL A 162 -10.69 -10.37 11.18
CA VAL A 162 -11.89 -10.46 12.04
C VAL A 162 -13.14 -10.84 11.24
N VAL A 163 -13.35 -10.20 10.09
CA VAL A 163 -14.57 -10.38 9.29
C VAL A 163 -14.55 -11.69 8.52
N SER A 164 -13.39 -12.08 7.99
CA SER A 164 -13.25 -13.31 7.20
C SER A 164 -13.05 -14.57 8.06
N GLY A 165 -12.57 -14.42 9.30
CA GLY A 165 -12.14 -15.53 10.15
C GLY A 165 -10.83 -16.18 9.69
N MET A 166 -10.11 -15.57 8.74
CA MET A 166 -8.85 -16.06 8.16
C MET A 166 -7.68 -15.16 8.54
N LYS A 167 -6.46 -15.70 8.57
CA LYS A 167 -5.26 -14.87 8.64
C LYS A 167 -5.10 -14.06 7.35
N LEU A 168 -4.50 -12.87 7.46
CA LEU A 168 -4.42 -11.90 6.37
C LEU A 168 -3.73 -12.47 5.12
N ASP A 169 -2.66 -13.23 5.30
CA ASP A 169 -1.95 -13.92 4.21
C ASP A 169 -2.83 -14.95 3.48
N ALA A 170 -3.56 -15.76 4.24
CA ALA A 170 -4.47 -16.76 3.70
C ALA A 170 -5.65 -16.10 2.97
N TYR A 171 -6.18 -14.99 3.52
CA TYR A 171 -7.24 -14.24 2.86
C TYR A 171 -6.75 -13.59 1.56
N PHE A 172 -5.62 -12.90 1.56
CA PHE A 172 -5.03 -12.34 0.33
C PHE A 172 -4.82 -13.40 -0.73
N LYS A 173 -4.28 -14.56 -0.31
CA LYS A 173 -4.06 -15.68 -1.22
C LYS A 173 -5.35 -16.13 -1.88
N SER A 174 -6.38 -16.45 -1.11
CA SER A 174 -7.63 -17.02 -1.63
C SER A 174 -8.49 -16.00 -2.40
N ALA A 175 -8.58 -14.76 -1.91
CA ALA A 175 -9.48 -13.75 -2.48
C ALA A 175 -8.85 -12.97 -3.65
N ILE A 176 -7.52 -12.85 -3.71
CA ILE A 176 -6.83 -12.00 -4.67
C ILE A 176 -5.78 -12.76 -5.47
N PHE A 177 -4.80 -13.41 -4.80
CA PHE A 177 -3.63 -13.93 -5.48
C PHE A 177 -3.94 -15.15 -6.34
N ASP A 178 -4.66 -16.15 -5.82
CA ASP A 178 -5.04 -17.34 -6.57
C ASP A 178 -5.94 -17.01 -7.79
N PRO A 179 -6.99 -16.17 -7.67
CA PRO A 179 -7.77 -15.74 -8.82
C PRO A 179 -6.95 -15.04 -9.92
N LEU A 180 -5.93 -14.26 -9.53
CA LEU A 180 -5.09 -13.52 -10.47
C LEU A 180 -3.86 -14.30 -10.93
N GLY A 181 -3.54 -15.46 -10.34
CA GLY A 181 -2.32 -16.21 -10.59
C GLY A 181 -1.06 -15.46 -10.15
N MET A 182 -1.13 -14.79 -8.99
CA MET A 182 -0.02 -14.05 -8.37
C MET A 182 0.78 -14.97 -7.44
N ASP A 183 1.51 -15.92 -8.02
CA ASP A 183 2.16 -17.02 -7.29
C ASP A 183 3.41 -16.61 -6.50
N ASP A 184 3.92 -15.42 -6.76
CA ASP A 184 5.13 -14.87 -6.14
C ASP A 184 4.85 -13.71 -5.17
N THR A 185 3.58 -13.35 -4.98
CA THR A 185 3.19 -12.28 -4.05
C THR A 185 2.81 -12.85 -2.69
N ARG A 186 3.52 -12.47 -1.63
CA ARG A 186 3.37 -13.04 -0.29
C ARG A 186 4.09 -12.24 0.80
N PHE A 187 3.83 -12.57 2.08
CA PHE A 187 4.47 -11.91 3.23
C PHE A 187 5.90 -12.39 3.54
N TYR A 188 6.33 -13.52 3.00
CA TYR A 188 7.68 -14.05 3.15
C TYR A 188 8.12 -14.77 1.88
N VAL A 189 9.41 -14.94 1.69
CA VAL A 189 9.95 -15.68 0.54
C VAL A 189 10.37 -17.07 1.00
N PRO A 190 9.77 -18.15 0.45
CA PRO A 190 10.18 -19.52 0.76
C PRO A 190 11.66 -19.75 0.44
N LYS A 191 12.32 -20.64 1.18
CA LYS A 191 13.75 -20.89 1.09
C LYS A 191 14.23 -21.19 -0.33
N GLU A 192 13.44 -21.93 -1.09
CA GLU A 192 13.71 -22.29 -2.48
C GLU A 192 13.60 -21.12 -3.49
N LYS A 193 13.04 -20.00 -3.05
CA LYS A 193 12.90 -18.78 -3.86
C LYS A 193 13.76 -17.60 -3.34
N GLN A 194 14.50 -17.79 -2.24
CA GLN A 194 15.29 -16.73 -1.60
C GLN A 194 16.37 -16.16 -2.53
N ASP A 195 16.92 -16.99 -3.40
CA ASP A 195 17.89 -16.54 -4.40
C ASP A 195 17.33 -15.56 -5.42
N ARG A 196 16.00 -15.48 -5.57
CA ARG A 196 15.30 -14.53 -6.45
C ARG A 196 15.04 -13.16 -5.79
N LEU A 197 15.18 -13.08 -4.45
CA LEU A 197 14.90 -11.86 -3.71
C LEU A 197 16.02 -10.85 -3.90
N ALA A 198 15.67 -9.67 -4.41
CA ALA A 198 16.61 -8.58 -4.58
C ALA A 198 17.13 -8.09 -3.23
N GLU A 199 18.44 -7.82 -3.17
CA GLU A 199 19.08 -7.24 -2.00
C GLU A 199 18.59 -5.80 -1.79
N LEU A 200 18.45 -5.39 -0.55
CA LEU A 200 17.97 -4.05 -0.21
C LEU A 200 19.16 -3.14 0.06
N TYR A 201 19.24 -2.05 -0.69
CA TYR A 201 20.33 -1.09 -0.60
C TYR A 201 19.90 0.22 0.05
N THR A 202 20.86 0.93 0.58
CA THR A 202 20.75 2.32 1.03
C THR A 202 22.00 3.10 0.63
N ARG A 203 22.06 4.38 0.98
CA ARG A 203 23.25 5.21 0.79
C ARG A 203 23.87 5.57 2.14
N ASP A 204 25.16 5.49 2.24
CA ASP A 204 25.92 5.95 3.40
C ASP A 204 26.06 7.49 3.42
N GLU A 205 26.79 8.02 4.39
CA GLU A 205 27.04 9.45 4.56
C GLU A 205 27.81 10.10 3.39
N ASN A 206 28.54 9.30 2.62
CA ASN A 206 29.30 9.73 1.44
C ASN A 206 28.52 9.50 0.12
N ASP A 207 27.21 9.24 0.22
CA ASP A 207 26.32 8.93 -0.91
C ASP A 207 26.66 7.62 -1.66
N LYS A 208 27.51 6.76 -1.08
CA LYS A 208 27.87 5.47 -1.63
C LYS A 208 26.77 4.45 -1.39
N LEU A 209 26.47 3.65 -2.41
CA LEU A 209 25.51 2.56 -2.33
C LEU A 209 26.04 1.41 -1.47
N ILE A 210 25.35 1.08 -0.40
CA ILE A 210 25.66 -0.01 0.53
C ILE A 210 24.45 -0.89 0.77
N VAL A 211 24.65 -2.14 1.19
CA VAL A 211 23.58 -3.03 1.62
C VAL A 211 22.96 -2.46 2.91
N LEU A 212 21.65 -2.42 2.98
CA LEU A 212 20.95 -2.04 4.20
C LEU A 212 21.02 -3.20 5.20
N GLU A 213 21.79 -3.03 6.26
CA GLU A 213 21.98 -4.04 7.32
C GLU A 213 20.91 -4.00 8.43
N ASP A 214 19.91 -3.11 8.30
CA ASP A 214 18.82 -3.04 9.26
C ASP A 214 17.99 -4.33 9.26
N ASN A 215 18.32 -5.18 10.24
CA ASN A 215 17.66 -6.45 10.44
C ASN A 215 16.15 -6.33 10.75
N ALA A 216 15.69 -5.19 11.29
CA ALA A 216 14.28 -4.98 11.57
C ALA A 216 13.47 -4.89 10.26
N ILE A 217 13.98 -4.17 9.26
CA ILE A 217 13.36 -4.05 7.94
C ILE A 217 13.50 -5.35 7.15
N LYS A 218 14.73 -5.90 7.04
CA LYS A 218 14.99 -7.14 6.29
C LYS A 218 14.25 -8.35 6.84
N GLN A 219 14.19 -8.48 8.16
CA GLN A 219 13.55 -9.63 8.82
C GLN A 219 12.03 -9.49 8.93
N GLY A 220 11.49 -8.28 8.80
CA GLY A 220 10.03 -8.04 8.83
C GLY A 220 9.33 -8.24 7.49
N ILE A 221 10.06 -8.10 6.37
CA ILE A 221 9.46 -8.13 5.03
C ILE A 221 10.32 -9.00 4.11
N GLY A 222 9.80 -10.17 3.75
CA GLY A 222 10.46 -11.08 2.83
C GLY A 222 11.56 -11.97 3.43
N ALA A 223 11.62 -12.07 4.75
CA ALA A 223 12.65 -12.84 5.46
C ALA A 223 12.32 -14.35 5.61
N ASP A 224 13.14 -15.02 6.41
CA ASP A 224 13.37 -16.46 6.54
C ASP A 224 12.20 -17.34 7.00
N GLY A 225 10.95 -16.96 6.73
CA GLY A 225 9.75 -17.72 7.09
C GLY A 225 8.53 -16.84 7.35
N PRO A 226 7.38 -17.44 7.65
CA PRO A 226 6.14 -16.70 7.87
C PRO A 226 6.29 -15.75 9.06
N PRO A 227 6.13 -14.43 8.87
CA PRO A 227 6.19 -13.48 9.97
C PRO A 227 4.98 -13.65 10.88
N LYS A 228 5.16 -13.41 12.19
CA LYS A 228 4.06 -13.36 13.14
C LYS A 228 3.18 -12.13 12.88
N LEU A 229 3.81 -11.00 12.55
CA LEU A 229 3.14 -9.75 12.21
C LEU A 229 2.91 -9.63 10.69
N LEU A 230 1.67 -9.75 10.27
CA LEU A 230 1.24 -9.58 8.88
C LEU A 230 0.86 -8.12 8.63
N LEU A 231 1.83 -7.28 8.23
CA LEU A 231 1.61 -5.85 7.99
C LEU A 231 0.80 -5.61 6.72
N GLY A 232 -0.47 -5.26 6.85
CA GLY A 232 -1.33 -4.88 5.73
C GLY A 232 -0.89 -3.60 5.02
N GLY A 233 -0.07 -2.78 5.69
CA GLY A 233 0.46 -1.54 5.14
C GLY A 233 1.82 -1.66 4.45
N ALA A 234 2.57 -2.79 4.61
CA ALA A 234 3.96 -2.83 4.11
C ALA A 234 4.55 -4.24 3.91
N GLY A 235 3.85 -5.31 4.26
CA GLY A 235 4.45 -6.63 4.53
C GLY A 235 4.78 -7.49 3.31
N LEU A 236 4.37 -7.12 2.08
CA LEU A 236 4.48 -8.00 0.93
C LEU A 236 5.80 -7.87 0.17
N VAL A 237 6.21 -9.00 -0.39
CA VAL A 237 7.09 -9.09 -1.55
C VAL A 237 6.26 -9.47 -2.78
N SER A 238 6.73 -9.07 -3.97
CA SER A 238 6.09 -9.40 -5.24
C SER A 238 7.08 -9.41 -6.39
N SER A 239 6.74 -10.09 -7.47
CA SER A 239 7.36 -9.88 -8.77
C SER A 239 6.66 -8.74 -9.52
N LEU A 240 7.34 -8.16 -10.52
CA LEU A 240 6.71 -7.15 -11.39
C LEU A 240 5.53 -7.75 -12.16
N SER A 241 5.67 -8.98 -12.62
CA SER A 241 4.61 -9.70 -13.37
C SER A 241 3.35 -9.91 -12.53
N ASP A 242 3.48 -10.25 -11.24
CA ASP A 242 2.31 -10.43 -10.37
C ASP A 242 1.61 -9.10 -10.10
N TYR A 243 2.38 -8.04 -9.80
CA TYR A 243 1.76 -6.75 -9.52
C TYR A 243 1.12 -6.13 -10.77
N GLU A 244 1.63 -6.44 -11.96
CA GLU A 244 1.00 -6.06 -13.23
C GLU A 244 -0.40 -6.71 -13.38
N LYS A 245 -0.57 -7.98 -13.00
CA LYS A 245 -1.89 -8.65 -13.00
C LYS A 245 -2.86 -7.95 -12.06
N PHE A 246 -2.39 -7.54 -10.87
CA PHE A 246 -3.18 -6.76 -9.92
C PHE A 246 -3.61 -5.40 -10.50
N CYS A 247 -2.67 -4.65 -11.08
CA CYS A 247 -2.97 -3.38 -11.74
C CYS A 247 -3.96 -3.55 -12.91
N ARG A 248 -3.78 -4.60 -13.69
CA ARG A 248 -4.68 -4.91 -14.82
C ARG A 248 -6.08 -5.25 -14.35
N MET A 249 -6.22 -6.01 -13.27
CA MET A 249 -7.52 -6.29 -12.67
C MET A 249 -8.24 -4.99 -12.28
N LEU A 250 -7.56 -4.04 -11.64
CA LEU A 250 -8.13 -2.73 -11.31
C LEU A 250 -8.49 -1.93 -12.58
N LEU A 251 -7.59 -1.84 -13.54
CA LEU A 251 -7.80 -1.13 -14.82
C LEU A 251 -8.99 -1.71 -15.60
N LYS A 252 -9.21 -3.02 -15.52
CA LYS A 252 -10.33 -3.73 -16.15
C LYS A 252 -11.52 -3.89 -15.19
N LYS A 253 -11.70 -2.91 -14.28
CA LYS A 253 -12.87 -2.78 -13.40
C LYS A 253 -13.18 -4.04 -12.60
N GLY A 254 -12.16 -4.58 -11.97
CA GLY A 254 -12.28 -5.72 -11.06
C GLY A 254 -12.18 -7.10 -11.70
N GLU A 255 -11.84 -7.19 -12.98
CA GLU A 255 -11.76 -8.46 -13.71
C GLU A 255 -10.38 -8.70 -14.33
N PHE A 256 -9.96 -9.96 -14.36
CA PHE A 256 -8.73 -10.40 -15.00
C PHE A 256 -8.97 -11.76 -15.71
N TYR A 257 -8.89 -11.74 -17.05
CA TYR A 257 -9.10 -12.91 -17.92
C TYR A 257 -10.34 -13.77 -17.55
N GLY A 258 -11.49 -13.11 -17.37
CA GLY A 258 -12.78 -13.76 -17.04
C GLY A 258 -12.94 -14.12 -15.56
N LYS A 259 -11.94 -13.87 -14.72
CA LYS A 259 -12.05 -14.03 -13.26
C LYS A 259 -12.32 -12.69 -12.59
N ARG A 260 -13.40 -12.58 -11.88
CA ARG A 260 -13.79 -11.36 -11.18
C ARG A 260 -13.34 -11.41 -9.72
N VAL A 261 -12.55 -10.43 -9.33
CA VAL A 261 -12.09 -10.21 -7.94
C VAL A 261 -12.95 -9.17 -7.24
N LEU A 262 -13.32 -8.10 -7.95
CA LEU A 262 -14.19 -7.04 -7.46
C LEU A 262 -15.36 -6.80 -8.41
N SER A 263 -16.49 -6.30 -7.89
CA SER A 263 -17.48 -5.66 -8.73
C SER A 263 -16.90 -4.43 -9.42
N GLU A 264 -17.46 -4.02 -10.56
CA GLU A 264 -17.04 -2.77 -11.25
C GLU A 264 -17.12 -1.56 -10.30
N ARG A 265 -18.19 -1.49 -9.51
CA ARG A 265 -18.41 -0.44 -8.54
C ARG A 265 -17.32 -0.40 -7.46
N ALA A 266 -16.94 -1.56 -6.93
CA ALA A 266 -15.89 -1.64 -5.91
C ALA A 266 -14.52 -1.24 -6.48
N ALA A 267 -14.18 -1.68 -7.69
CA ALA A 267 -12.93 -1.27 -8.35
C ALA A 267 -12.91 0.23 -8.64
N GLU A 268 -14.03 0.81 -9.04
CA GLU A 268 -14.17 2.26 -9.21
C GLU A 268 -13.95 3.02 -7.90
N ILE A 269 -14.56 2.57 -6.80
CA ILE A 269 -14.39 3.17 -5.47
C ILE A 269 -12.91 3.15 -5.05
N VAL A 270 -12.18 2.06 -5.31
CA VAL A 270 -10.74 1.98 -4.99
C VAL A 270 -9.95 3.08 -5.68
N MET A 271 -10.20 3.32 -6.96
CA MET A 271 -9.40 4.20 -7.80
C MET A 271 -9.92 5.65 -7.90
N THR A 272 -11.06 5.97 -7.30
CA THR A 272 -11.62 7.33 -7.35
C THR A 272 -11.42 8.08 -6.03
N ASN A 273 -11.43 9.42 -6.10
CA ASN A 273 -11.23 10.25 -4.93
C ASN A 273 -12.32 10.01 -3.87
N GLN A 274 -11.90 9.66 -2.68
CA GLN A 274 -12.74 9.41 -1.50
C GLN A 274 -12.68 10.55 -0.47
N ASN A 275 -11.86 11.57 -0.69
CA ASN A 275 -11.68 12.73 0.18
C ASN A 275 -12.27 13.98 -0.49
N PRO A 276 -13.59 14.24 -0.44
CA PRO A 276 -14.26 15.31 -1.18
C PRO A 276 -13.79 16.72 -0.78
N ASP A 277 -13.35 16.92 0.47
CA ASP A 277 -12.88 18.21 1.00
C ASP A 277 -11.41 18.53 0.63
N GLY A 278 -10.84 17.74 -0.26
CA GLY A 278 -9.51 17.92 -0.79
C GLY A 278 -8.40 17.26 0.05
N TYR A 279 -7.47 16.68 -0.66
CA TYR A 279 -6.18 16.24 -0.13
C TYR A 279 -5.32 17.49 0.08
N LYS A 280 -5.25 17.98 1.32
CA LYS A 280 -4.58 19.25 1.65
C LYS A 280 -3.06 19.27 1.44
N GLY A 281 -2.48 18.23 0.82
CA GLY A 281 -1.04 18.11 0.61
C GLY A 281 -0.55 18.52 -0.77
N TYR A 282 -1.31 18.21 -1.82
CA TYR A 282 -0.86 18.42 -3.21
C TYR A 282 -2.03 18.92 -4.08
N PRO A 283 -1.96 20.16 -4.61
CA PRO A 283 -2.97 20.66 -5.55
C PRO A 283 -3.18 19.72 -6.74
N GLY A 284 -4.44 19.50 -7.12
CA GLY A 284 -4.79 18.59 -8.23
C GLY A 284 -4.77 17.10 -7.88
N MET A 285 -4.42 16.73 -6.65
CA MET A 285 -4.42 15.36 -6.19
C MET A 285 -5.56 15.09 -5.20
N GLY A 286 -6.19 13.92 -5.33
CA GLY A 286 -7.12 13.32 -4.40
C GLY A 286 -6.53 12.05 -3.79
N HIS A 287 -7.33 11.36 -3.00
CA HIS A 287 -6.96 10.07 -2.41
C HIS A 287 -8.09 9.06 -2.59
N GLY A 288 -7.79 7.95 -3.27
CA GLY A 288 -8.66 6.79 -3.37
C GLY A 288 -8.54 5.91 -2.12
N LEU A 289 -8.92 4.66 -2.20
CA LEU A 289 -8.63 3.73 -1.12
C LEU A 289 -7.17 3.28 -1.22
N SER A 290 -6.35 3.74 -0.28
CA SER A 290 -4.93 3.38 -0.14
C SER A 290 -4.01 3.77 -1.32
N GLY A 291 -4.38 4.78 -2.09
CA GLY A 291 -3.56 5.32 -3.17
C GLY A 291 -3.98 6.73 -3.56
N THR A 292 -3.09 7.49 -4.17
CA THR A 292 -3.39 8.83 -4.70
C THR A 292 -4.14 8.78 -6.02
N VAL A 293 -4.94 9.79 -6.27
CA VAL A 293 -5.69 9.98 -7.52
C VAL A 293 -5.35 11.34 -8.08
N ASN A 294 -4.88 11.39 -9.31
CA ASN A 294 -4.80 12.65 -10.06
C ASN A 294 -6.22 13.05 -10.47
N LEU A 295 -6.69 14.22 -10.04
CA LEU A 295 -8.08 14.65 -10.22
C LEU A 295 -8.39 15.06 -11.68
N GLU A 296 -7.38 15.36 -12.47
CA GLU A 296 -7.53 15.73 -13.89
C GLU A 296 -7.57 14.48 -14.78
N SER A 297 -6.58 13.57 -14.63
CA SER A 297 -6.45 12.40 -15.50
C SER A 297 -7.18 11.15 -14.99
N GLY A 298 -7.60 11.13 -13.72
CA GLY A 298 -8.13 9.94 -13.06
C GLY A 298 -7.08 8.87 -12.76
N GLU A 299 -5.79 9.17 -12.94
CA GLU A 299 -4.71 8.22 -12.70
C GLU A 299 -4.61 7.87 -11.22
N TYR A 300 -4.62 6.58 -10.91
CA TYR A 300 -4.46 6.03 -9.57
C TYR A 300 -3.05 5.48 -9.40
N SER A 301 -2.38 5.83 -8.30
CA SER A 301 -0.96 5.49 -8.10
C SER A 301 -0.58 5.34 -6.63
N TRP A 302 0.49 4.59 -6.38
CA TRP A 302 1.15 4.54 -5.07
C TRP A 302 2.60 4.10 -5.21
N GLY A 303 3.37 4.22 -4.12
CA GLY A 303 4.76 3.81 -4.09
C GLY A 303 5.17 3.10 -2.80
N GLY A 304 6.31 2.44 -2.83
CA GLY A 304 6.94 1.75 -1.70
C GLY A 304 8.22 2.42 -1.23
N ALA A 305 8.60 2.18 0.03
CA ALA A 305 9.77 2.79 0.66
C ALA A 305 11.12 2.46 -0.05
N ALA A 306 11.18 1.31 -0.73
CA ALA A 306 12.33 0.93 -1.56
C ALA A 306 12.27 1.49 -2.99
N LYS A 307 11.50 2.55 -3.23
CA LYS A 307 11.30 3.21 -4.53
C LYS A 307 10.65 2.29 -5.56
N THR A 308 9.81 1.38 -5.14
CA THR A 308 8.84 0.72 -6.01
C THR A 308 7.67 1.67 -6.26
N SER A 309 7.08 1.66 -7.45
CA SER A 309 5.97 2.55 -7.81
C SER A 309 5.09 1.93 -8.88
N PHE A 310 3.81 2.30 -8.89
CA PHE A 310 2.90 1.99 -9.99
C PHE A 310 1.96 3.17 -10.28
N TRP A 311 1.49 3.22 -11.51
CA TRP A 311 0.45 4.14 -11.99
C TRP A 311 -0.51 3.38 -12.89
N ILE A 312 -1.80 3.57 -12.68
CA ILE A 312 -2.88 3.07 -13.51
C ILE A 312 -3.61 4.26 -14.08
N ASN A 313 -3.56 4.43 -15.39
CA ASN A 313 -4.26 5.52 -16.08
C ASN A 313 -5.43 4.95 -16.91
N PRO A 314 -6.68 5.09 -16.42
CA PRO A 314 -7.85 4.56 -17.13
C PRO A 314 -8.12 5.25 -18.47
N THR A 315 -7.75 6.52 -18.61
CA THR A 315 -7.98 7.33 -19.82
C THR A 315 -7.17 6.79 -21.01
N HIS A 316 -5.92 6.39 -20.75
CA HIS A 316 -5.00 5.87 -21.78
C HIS A 316 -4.92 4.33 -21.80
N ASP A 317 -5.74 3.61 -21.02
CA ASP A 317 -5.63 2.15 -20.82
C ASP A 317 -4.19 1.71 -20.51
N LEU A 318 -3.51 2.47 -19.63
CA LEU A 318 -2.08 2.37 -19.36
C LEU A 318 -1.79 1.91 -17.94
N ILE A 319 -0.82 1.01 -17.81
CA ILE A 319 -0.19 0.64 -16.54
C ILE A 319 1.30 0.94 -16.65
N VAL A 320 1.85 1.61 -15.66
CA VAL A 320 3.30 1.84 -15.52
C VAL A 320 3.73 1.29 -14.17
N ILE A 321 4.78 0.47 -14.15
CA ILE A 321 5.35 -0.10 -12.91
C ILE A 321 6.86 0.08 -12.97
N CYS A 322 7.44 0.60 -11.90
CA CYS A 322 8.88 0.75 -11.74
C CYS A 322 9.32 0.16 -10.41
N TYR A 323 10.23 -0.82 -10.45
CA TYR A 323 10.74 -1.47 -9.24
C TYR A 323 12.23 -1.21 -9.05
N THR A 324 12.59 -0.84 -7.84
CA THR A 324 13.97 -0.84 -7.33
C THR A 324 13.99 -1.38 -5.90
N GLN A 325 15.21 -1.51 -5.33
CA GLN A 325 15.39 -1.86 -3.91
C GLN A 325 16.36 -0.88 -3.25
N LEU A 326 16.02 0.41 -3.35
CA LEU A 326 16.81 1.49 -2.74
C LEU A 326 16.02 2.17 -1.61
N PHE A 327 16.36 1.84 -0.38
CA PHE A 327 15.81 2.48 0.82
C PHE A 327 16.65 3.72 1.18
N SER A 328 16.32 4.87 0.60
CA SER A 328 17.08 6.11 0.77
C SER A 328 16.16 7.32 0.82
N LYS A 329 16.75 8.51 1.00
CA LYS A 329 16.06 9.80 0.83
C LYS A 329 15.31 9.84 -0.51
N PRO A 330 14.28 10.69 -0.64
CA PRO A 330 13.56 10.84 -1.91
C PRO A 330 14.53 11.06 -3.08
N THR A 331 14.26 10.39 -4.19
CA THR A 331 15.00 10.52 -5.46
C THR A 331 13.99 10.81 -6.56
N GLU A 332 14.37 11.55 -7.57
CA GLU A 332 13.46 11.99 -8.64
C GLU A 332 13.28 10.95 -9.76
N TYR A 333 14.06 9.85 -9.73
CA TYR A 333 14.10 8.93 -10.88
C TYR A 333 12.71 8.32 -11.24
N ALA A 334 11.83 8.07 -10.26
CA ALA A 334 10.51 7.52 -10.54
C ALA A 334 9.61 8.56 -11.25
N GLN A 335 9.72 9.83 -10.86
CA GLN A 335 9.06 10.95 -11.52
C GLN A 335 9.63 11.21 -12.91
N GLU A 336 10.95 11.14 -13.07
CA GLU A 336 11.63 11.25 -14.37
C GLU A 336 11.23 10.13 -15.32
N PHE A 337 11.18 8.89 -14.81
CA PHE A 337 10.71 7.74 -15.57
C PHE A 337 9.24 7.92 -16.00
N LYS A 338 8.37 8.29 -15.09
CA LYS A 338 6.95 8.56 -15.39
C LYS A 338 6.81 9.68 -16.43
N ALA A 339 7.53 10.78 -16.26
CA ALA A 339 7.51 11.90 -17.20
C ALA A 339 8.03 11.49 -18.62
N ALA A 340 8.98 10.55 -18.71
CA ALA A 340 9.42 10.02 -19.98
C ALA A 340 8.32 9.18 -20.67
N VAL A 341 7.59 8.36 -19.89
CA VAL A 341 6.44 7.59 -20.38
C VAL A 341 5.33 8.53 -20.87
N ASP A 342 4.99 9.57 -20.09
CA ASP A 342 3.94 10.53 -20.46
C ASP A 342 4.27 11.27 -21.75
N ARG A 343 5.52 11.69 -21.94
CA ARG A 343 5.97 12.30 -23.21
C ARG A 343 5.83 11.35 -24.41
N ALA A 344 6.09 10.05 -24.20
CA ALA A 344 5.94 9.06 -25.28
C ALA A 344 4.47 8.86 -25.69
N ILE A 345 3.52 9.00 -24.75
CA ILE A 345 2.07 8.89 -25.03
C ILE A 345 1.59 10.08 -25.87
N ILE A 346 1.98 11.31 -25.51
CA ILE A 346 1.60 12.53 -26.23
C ILE A 346 2.00 12.45 -27.70
N VAL A 347 3.15 11.87 -28.01
CA VAL A 347 3.61 11.69 -29.41
C VAL A 347 2.73 10.70 -30.18
N ILE A 348 2.23 9.64 -29.52
CA ILE A 348 1.37 8.63 -30.16
C ILE A 348 -0.03 9.17 -30.44
N ASP A 349 -0.56 10.02 -29.58
CA ASP A 349 -1.90 10.61 -29.72
C ASP A 349 -1.93 11.77 -30.74
N SER A 350 -0.76 12.29 -31.14
CA SER A 350 -0.63 13.38 -32.11
C SER A 350 -0.44 12.91 -33.57
N ASP A 351 -0.28 11.62 -33.82
CA ASP A 351 -0.17 10.95 -35.12
C ASP A 351 -1.51 10.23 -35.49
#